data_c1966749e7c69c3f579b7c8059b8ccf2
#
_entry.id   c1966749e7c69c3f579b7c8059b8ccf2
#
_cell.length_a   1.000
_cell.length_b   1.000
_cell.length_c   1.000
_cell.angle_alpha   90.00
_cell.angle_beta   90.00
_cell.angle_gamma   90.00
#
_symmetry.space_group_name_H-M   'P 1'
#
loop_
_entity.id
_entity.type
_entity.pdbx_description
1 polymer ?
#
loop_
_entity_poly.entity_id
_entity_poly.type
_entity_poly.pdbx_seq_one_letter_code
_entity_poly.pdbx_strand_id
1 'polypeptide(L)'
;GMRQRVMIAIAIANDPDLIIADEPTTALDVTIQAQILDLILEIQKKKNAGVILITHDLGVVAEVADTVAVMYAGQLVEKASVEELFQNPKHPYTRSLLRSNPSAETVSDDLYVIPGSVPSLSEIEYDKDLFLARVPWMKEEAQKVISEKMTEISSNHFVRGQAWKKFEFPDQKLKGGEK
;
A
#
# COMPACT_ATOMS: atom_id res chain seq x y z
N GLY A 1 -7.42 10.83 21.43
CA GLY A 1 -8.21 9.74 22.02
C GLY A 1 -9.70 9.96 22.15
N MET A 2 -10.18 10.86 23.03
CA MET A 2 -11.64 11.01 23.27
C MET A 2 -12.42 11.45 22.03
N ARG A 3 -11.92 12.46 21.30
CA ARG A 3 -12.56 12.93 20.06
C ARG A 3 -12.71 11.80 19.04
N GLN A 4 -11.69 10.97 18.87
CA GLN A 4 -11.71 9.84 17.96
C GLN A 4 -12.74 8.79 18.37
N ARG A 5 -12.85 8.48 19.66
CA ARG A 5 -13.88 7.56 20.19
C ARG A 5 -15.29 8.07 19.94
N VAL A 6 -15.54 9.37 20.06
CA VAL A 6 -16.83 9.99 19.72
C VAL A 6 -17.14 9.85 18.23
N MET A 7 -16.17 10.09 17.35
CA MET A 7 -16.34 9.92 15.90
C MET A 7 -16.68 8.47 15.54
N ILE A 8 -16.01 7.49 16.17
CA ILE A 8 -16.32 6.07 15.99
C ILE A 8 -17.73 5.76 16.47
N ALA A 9 -18.13 6.24 17.66
CA ALA A 9 -19.47 6.04 18.19
C ALA A 9 -20.56 6.57 17.25
N ILE A 10 -20.34 7.72 16.63
CA ILE A 10 -21.25 8.31 15.62
C ILE A 10 -21.31 7.38 14.38
N ALA A 11 -20.17 6.93 13.89
CA ALA A 11 -20.10 6.09 12.69
C ALA A 11 -20.85 4.76 12.84
N ILE A 12 -20.86 4.17 14.06
CA ILE A 12 -21.51 2.88 14.32
C ILE A 12 -22.94 2.97 14.86
N ALA A 13 -23.45 4.19 15.10
CA ALA A 13 -24.75 4.41 15.74
C ALA A 13 -25.94 3.78 15.00
N ASN A 14 -25.84 3.63 13.68
CA ASN A 14 -26.88 3.08 12.82
C ASN A 14 -26.62 1.63 12.37
N ASP A 15 -25.76 0.88 13.09
CA ASP A 15 -25.41 -0.51 12.77
C ASP A 15 -25.02 -0.73 11.29
N PRO A 16 -23.98 -0.05 10.78
CA PRO A 16 -23.59 -0.13 9.37
C PRO A 16 -23.01 -1.51 9.01
N ASP A 17 -23.26 -1.96 7.79
CA ASP A 17 -22.63 -3.14 7.21
C ASP A 17 -21.16 -2.90 6.82
N LEU A 18 -20.75 -1.65 6.60
CA LEU A 18 -19.41 -1.24 6.21
C LEU A 18 -18.97 0.00 6.98
N ILE A 19 -17.76 -0.05 7.52
CA ILE A 19 -17.08 1.07 8.17
C ILE A 19 -15.91 1.49 7.30
N ILE A 20 -15.80 2.78 6.97
CA ILE A 20 -14.64 3.36 6.31
C ILE A 20 -13.90 4.22 7.32
N ALA A 21 -12.68 3.81 7.66
CA ALA A 21 -11.78 4.50 8.58
C ALA A 21 -10.64 5.14 7.80
N ASP A 22 -10.74 6.45 7.55
CA ASP A 22 -9.75 7.22 6.82
C ASP A 22 -8.76 7.86 7.80
N GLU A 23 -7.52 7.39 7.78
CA GLU A 23 -6.44 7.84 8.67
C GLU A 23 -6.86 7.90 10.17
N PRO A 24 -7.48 6.84 10.74
CA PRO A 24 -8.13 6.93 12.05
C PRO A 24 -7.15 7.15 13.20
N THR A 25 -5.86 6.94 12.98
CA THR A 25 -4.79 7.03 13.99
C THR A 25 -3.86 8.21 13.78
N THR A 26 -4.08 9.02 12.74
CA THR A 26 -3.24 10.21 12.45
C THR A 26 -3.20 11.18 13.63
N ALA A 27 -2.01 11.67 13.96
CA ALA A 27 -1.72 12.58 15.08
C ALA A 27 -2.06 12.03 16.48
N LEU A 28 -2.11 10.70 16.64
CA LEU A 28 -2.21 10.04 17.93
C LEU A 28 -0.85 9.47 18.35
N ASP A 29 -0.60 9.42 19.68
CA ASP A 29 0.52 8.65 20.20
C ASP A 29 0.31 7.14 20.01
N VAL A 30 1.40 6.38 20.01
CA VAL A 30 1.40 4.93 19.70
C VAL A 30 0.43 4.14 20.58
N THR A 31 0.34 4.51 21.88
CA THR A 31 -0.55 3.82 22.82
C THR A 31 -2.02 4.05 22.49
N ILE A 32 -2.39 5.28 22.17
CA ILE A 32 -3.76 5.63 21.78
C ILE A 32 -4.10 5.07 20.40
N GLN A 33 -3.13 5.04 19.47
CA GLN A 33 -3.26 4.41 18.17
C GLN A 33 -3.68 2.95 18.29
N ALA A 34 -2.94 2.14 19.08
CA ALA A 34 -3.27 0.75 19.35
C ALA A 34 -4.69 0.58 19.91
N GLN A 35 -5.06 1.40 20.92
CA GLN A 35 -6.41 1.34 21.49
C GLN A 35 -7.53 1.67 20.50
N ILE A 36 -7.30 2.56 19.54
CA ILE A 36 -8.29 2.89 18.48
C ILE A 36 -8.42 1.74 17.49
N LEU A 37 -7.32 1.11 17.11
CA LEU A 37 -7.33 -0.06 16.22
C LEU A 37 -8.03 -1.24 16.87
N ASP A 38 -7.71 -1.56 18.11
CA ASP A 38 -8.39 -2.60 18.89
C ASP A 38 -9.90 -2.36 18.95
N LEU A 39 -10.31 -1.11 19.20
CA LEU A 39 -11.72 -0.74 19.22
C LEU A 39 -12.42 -0.99 17.88
N ILE A 40 -11.78 -0.62 16.76
CA ILE A 40 -12.32 -0.85 15.40
C ILE A 40 -12.47 -2.35 15.15
N LEU A 41 -11.47 -3.16 15.49
CA LEU A 41 -11.50 -4.63 15.34
C LEU A 41 -12.55 -5.28 16.23
N GLU A 42 -12.71 -4.79 17.46
CA GLU A 42 -13.75 -5.28 18.37
C GLU A 42 -15.16 -5.00 17.82
N ILE A 43 -15.38 -3.80 17.27
CA ILE A 43 -16.65 -3.42 16.64
C ILE A 43 -16.90 -4.28 15.40
N GLN A 44 -15.90 -4.47 14.53
CA GLN A 44 -15.99 -5.35 13.37
C GLN A 44 -16.49 -6.75 13.76
N LYS A 45 -15.86 -7.35 14.76
CA LYS A 45 -16.23 -8.70 15.22
C LYS A 45 -17.65 -8.75 15.82
N LYS A 46 -18.00 -7.75 16.65
CA LYS A 46 -19.33 -7.71 17.33
C LYS A 46 -20.47 -7.46 16.35
N LYS A 47 -20.24 -6.62 15.34
CA LYS A 47 -21.28 -6.21 14.38
C LYS A 47 -21.25 -7.03 13.09
N ASN A 48 -20.23 -7.87 12.88
CA ASN A 48 -19.97 -8.58 11.62
C ASN A 48 -19.94 -7.62 10.41
N ALA A 49 -19.42 -6.40 10.61
CA ALA A 49 -19.31 -5.38 9.60
C ALA A 49 -18.01 -5.50 8.80
N GLY A 50 -18.01 -5.12 7.54
CA GLY A 50 -16.78 -4.91 6.77
C GLY A 50 -16.05 -3.66 7.26
N VAL A 51 -14.70 -3.66 7.20
CA VAL A 51 -13.90 -2.46 7.49
C VAL A 51 -12.97 -2.18 6.32
N ILE A 52 -13.00 -0.94 5.82
CA ILE A 52 -11.98 -0.39 4.92
C ILE A 52 -11.14 0.56 5.75
N LEU A 53 -9.87 0.20 5.97
CA LEU A 53 -8.90 1.05 6.64
C LEU A 53 -8.00 1.72 5.61
N ILE A 54 -7.99 3.05 5.59
CA ILE A 54 -7.11 3.86 4.74
C ILE A 54 -5.99 4.38 5.63
N THR A 55 -4.75 4.05 5.32
CA THR A 55 -3.58 4.47 6.09
C THR A 55 -2.30 4.40 5.25
N HIS A 56 -1.30 5.17 5.63
CA HIS A 56 0.06 5.08 5.10
C HIS A 56 1.00 4.29 6.03
N ASP A 57 0.53 3.85 7.19
CA ASP A 57 1.32 3.08 8.16
C ASP A 57 1.30 1.59 7.83
N LEU A 58 2.41 1.10 7.26
CA LEU A 58 2.56 -0.31 6.88
C LEU A 58 2.59 -1.25 8.09
N GLY A 59 3.01 -0.77 9.26
CA GLY A 59 2.97 -1.55 10.51
C GLY A 59 1.53 -1.86 10.91
N VAL A 60 0.66 -0.84 10.85
CA VAL A 60 -0.78 -1.00 11.09
C VAL A 60 -1.39 -1.97 10.08
N VAL A 61 -1.06 -1.82 8.79
CA VAL A 61 -1.56 -2.72 7.74
C VAL A 61 -1.17 -4.16 8.01
N ALA A 62 0.10 -4.41 8.37
CA ALA A 62 0.61 -5.76 8.65
C ALA A 62 -0.09 -6.43 9.84
N GLU A 63 -0.53 -5.63 10.82
CA GLU A 63 -1.15 -6.13 12.06
C GLU A 63 -2.65 -6.43 11.91
N VAL A 64 -3.39 -5.60 11.15
CA VAL A 64 -4.86 -5.64 11.21
C VAL A 64 -5.55 -6.04 9.90
N ALA A 65 -4.85 -6.02 8.76
CA ALA A 65 -5.48 -6.23 7.46
C ALA A 65 -5.51 -7.69 7.04
N ASP A 66 -6.64 -8.16 6.47
CA ASP A 66 -6.72 -9.45 5.77
C ASP A 66 -6.26 -9.30 4.31
N THR A 67 -6.67 -8.22 3.66
CA THR A 67 -6.38 -7.91 2.26
C THR A 67 -5.91 -6.47 2.14
N VAL A 68 -4.89 -6.26 1.34
CA VAL A 68 -4.31 -4.94 1.09
C VAL A 68 -4.50 -4.53 -0.36
N ALA A 69 -4.91 -3.29 -0.55
CA ALA A 69 -5.02 -2.64 -1.85
C ALA A 69 -4.07 -1.44 -1.89
N VAL A 70 -2.99 -1.54 -2.66
CA VAL A 70 -1.99 -0.47 -2.79
C VAL A 70 -2.39 0.48 -3.89
N MET A 71 -2.44 1.77 -3.57
CA MET A 71 -2.79 2.83 -4.52
C MET A 71 -1.63 3.80 -4.73
N TYR A 72 -1.47 4.27 -5.96
CA TYR A 72 -0.53 5.31 -6.33
C TYR A 72 -1.18 6.32 -7.26
N ALA A 73 -1.15 7.60 -6.90
CA ALA A 73 -1.71 8.70 -7.71
C ALA A 73 -3.13 8.40 -8.24
N GLY A 74 -4.02 7.86 -7.40
CA GLY A 74 -5.40 7.52 -7.76
C GLY A 74 -5.56 6.18 -8.49
N GLN A 75 -4.49 5.49 -8.85
CA GLN A 75 -4.55 4.15 -9.46
C GLN A 75 -4.35 3.04 -8.44
N LEU A 76 -5.20 2.01 -8.49
CA LEU A 76 -4.95 0.76 -7.80
C LEU A 76 -3.85 0.01 -8.55
N VAL A 77 -2.72 -0.25 -7.89
CA VAL A 77 -1.53 -0.83 -8.53
C VAL A 77 -1.30 -2.30 -8.16
N GLU A 78 -1.64 -2.68 -6.94
CA GLU A 78 -1.52 -4.06 -6.47
C GLU A 78 -2.57 -4.38 -5.41
N LYS A 79 -3.10 -5.60 -5.41
CA LYS A 79 -4.03 -6.11 -4.39
C LYS A 79 -3.69 -7.57 -4.10
N ALA A 80 -3.51 -7.90 -2.83
CA ALA A 80 -3.25 -9.27 -2.38
C ALA A 80 -3.68 -9.45 -0.91
N SER A 81 -3.59 -10.68 -0.38
CA SER A 81 -3.60 -10.87 1.07
C SER A 81 -2.43 -10.12 1.70
N VAL A 82 -2.54 -9.76 2.97
CA VAL A 82 -1.46 -9.07 3.69
C VAL A 82 -0.17 -9.88 3.64
N GLU A 83 -0.24 -11.17 3.89
CA GLU A 83 0.92 -12.07 3.87
C GLU A 83 1.60 -12.07 2.50
N GLU A 84 0.84 -12.29 1.42
CA GLU A 84 1.38 -12.33 0.05
C GLU A 84 1.99 -10.98 -0.35
N LEU A 85 1.35 -9.86 0.00
CA LEU A 85 1.86 -8.53 -0.33
C LEU A 85 3.20 -8.23 0.33
N PHE A 86 3.38 -8.62 1.60
CA PHE A 86 4.63 -8.37 2.33
C PHE A 86 5.74 -9.35 1.94
N GLN A 87 5.42 -10.62 1.69
CA GLN A 87 6.41 -11.64 1.33
C GLN A 87 6.79 -11.63 -0.15
N ASN A 88 5.84 -11.30 -1.04
CA ASN A 88 5.99 -11.45 -2.49
C ASN A 88 5.43 -10.25 -3.29
N PRO A 89 5.77 -8.99 -2.93
CA PRO A 89 5.30 -7.81 -3.64
C PRO A 89 5.77 -7.81 -5.08
N LYS A 90 4.89 -7.41 -6.00
CA LYS A 90 5.19 -7.43 -7.44
C LYS A 90 5.33 -6.04 -8.04
N HIS A 91 4.32 -5.19 -7.86
CA HIS A 91 4.35 -3.89 -8.49
C HIS A 91 5.58 -3.07 -8.07
N PRO A 92 6.25 -2.36 -8.98
CA PRO A 92 7.43 -1.54 -8.68
C PRO A 92 7.22 -0.56 -7.52
N TYR A 93 6.03 0.06 -7.45
CA TYR A 93 5.70 0.97 -6.34
C TYR A 93 5.61 0.22 -5.00
N THR A 94 4.88 -0.88 -4.94
CA THR A 94 4.74 -1.69 -3.71
C THR A 94 6.11 -2.13 -3.18
N ARG A 95 6.96 -2.63 -4.07
CA ARG A 95 8.34 -3.04 -3.72
C ARG A 95 9.17 -1.86 -3.21
N SER A 96 9.04 -0.69 -3.84
CA SER A 96 9.72 0.53 -3.42
C SER A 96 9.21 1.05 -2.08
N LEU A 97 7.88 1.00 -1.86
CA LEU A 97 7.23 1.42 -0.63
C LEU A 97 7.67 0.55 0.56
N LEU A 98 7.64 -0.77 0.41
CA LEU A 98 8.09 -1.71 1.44
C LEU A 98 9.59 -1.55 1.75
N ARG A 99 10.41 -1.30 0.73
CA ARG A 99 11.84 -1.09 0.89
C ARG A 99 12.20 0.24 1.56
N SER A 100 11.36 1.27 1.40
CA SER A 100 11.56 2.59 2.04
C SER A 100 11.11 2.62 3.50
N ASN A 101 10.44 1.57 3.98
CA ASN A 101 10.01 1.47 5.37
C ASN A 101 11.12 0.83 6.21
N PRO A 102 11.60 1.48 7.27
CA PRO A 102 12.59 0.90 8.17
C PRO A 102 11.94 -0.23 8.98
N SER A 103 12.07 -1.47 8.51
CA SER A 103 11.79 -2.63 9.33
C SER A 103 13.01 -2.92 10.22
N ALA A 104 12.78 -3.44 11.44
CA ALA A 104 13.81 -3.73 12.42
C ALA A 104 14.91 -4.72 11.95
N GLU A 105 14.72 -5.35 10.80
CA GLU A 105 15.66 -6.31 10.20
C GLU A 105 16.60 -5.70 9.16
N THR A 106 16.35 -4.47 8.72
CA THR A 106 17.22 -3.81 7.72
C THR A 106 18.36 -3.06 8.41
N VAL A 107 19.45 -3.75 8.66
CA VAL A 107 20.74 -3.20 9.17
C VAL A 107 21.54 -2.54 8.02
N SER A 108 20.92 -1.92 7.05
CA SER A 108 21.65 -1.12 6.06
C SER A 108 21.46 0.36 6.37
N ASP A 109 22.56 1.08 6.53
CA ASP A 109 22.61 2.51 6.86
C ASP A 109 21.94 3.41 5.79
N ASP A 110 21.58 2.88 4.63
CA ASP A 110 20.96 3.62 3.53
C ASP A 110 19.50 3.18 3.33
N LEU A 111 18.56 3.98 3.86
CA LEU A 111 17.15 3.87 3.53
C LEU A 111 16.93 4.15 2.04
N TYR A 112 16.22 3.24 1.36
CA TYR A 112 15.84 3.48 -0.03
C TYR A 112 14.87 4.65 -0.13
N VAL A 113 15.28 5.68 -0.87
CA VAL A 113 14.44 6.83 -1.18
C VAL A 113 13.82 6.67 -2.56
N ILE A 114 12.49 6.72 -2.63
CA ILE A 114 11.77 6.68 -3.91
C ILE A 114 12.07 7.98 -4.68
N PRO A 115 12.70 7.92 -5.87
CA PRO A 115 13.11 9.13 -6.59
C PRO A 115 11.90 9.94 -7.12
N GLY A 116 12.12 11.21 -7.41
CA GLY A 116 11.14 12.10 -8.03
C GLY A 116 9.93 12.44 -7.15
N SER A 117 8.90 13.04 -7.73
CA SER A 117 7.65 13.44 -7.07
C SER A 117 6.44 12.74 -7.66
N VAL A 118 5.34 12.73 -6.93
CA VAL A 118 4.04 12.28 -7.46
C VAL A 118 3.61 13.24 -8.57
N PRO A 119 3.11 12.73 -9.73
CA PRO A 119 2.63 13.60 -10.80
C PRO A 119 1.49 14.49 -10.34
N SER A 120 1.42 15.71 -10.88
CA SER A 120 0.28 16.60 -10.65
C SER A 120 -0.98 16.05 -11.34
N LEU A 121 -2.16 16.42 -10.84
CA LEU A 121 -3.44 15.96 -11.42
C LEU A 121 -3.58 16.30 -12.91
N SER A 122 -2.94 17.40 -13.36
CA SER A 122 -2.93 17.83 -14.76
C SER A 122 -2.02 17.00 -15.68
N GLU A 123 -1.14 16.17 -15.10
CA GLU A 123 -0.13 15.38 -15.83
C GLU A 123 -0.45 13.88 -15.84
N ILE A 124 -1.63 13.50 -15.31
CA ILE A 124 -2.01 12.10 -15.17
C ILE A 124 -2.48 11.54 -16.53
N GLU A 125 -1.75 10.56 -17.04
CA GLU A 125 -2.13 9.71 -18.16
C GLU A 125 -2.59 8.34 -17.63
N TYR A 126 -3.90 8.15 -17.45
CA TYR A 126 -4.47 6.97 -16.77
C TYR A 126 -4.24 5.64 -17.51
N ASP A 127 -3.87 5.70 -18.78
CA ASP A 127 -3.51 4.54 -19.61
C ASP A 127 -2.05 4.10 -19.45
N LYS A 128 -1.28 4.76 -18.58
CA LYS A 128 0.12 4.44 -18.26
C LYS A 128 0.27 4.05 -16.79
N ASP A 129 1.36 3.37 -16.48
CA ASP A 129 1.81 3.16 -15.11
C ASP A 129 2.45 4.45 -14.58
N LEU A 130 1.71 5.17 -13.76
CA LEU A 130 2.12 6.49 -13.26
C LEU A 130 3.37 6.46 -12.38
N PHE A 131 3.66 5.31 -11.74
CA PHE A 131 4.85 5.19 -10.91
C PHE A 131 6.13 5.06 -11.74
N LEU A 132 6.07 4.38 -12.89
CA LEU A 132 7.26 4.12 -13.71
C LEU A 132 7.93 5.39 -14.25
N ALA A 133 7.20 6.49 -14.38
CA ALA A 133 7.76 7.79 -14.74
C ALA A 133 8.84 8.26 -13.73
N ARG A 134 8.74 7.80 -12.48
CA ARG A 134 9.71 8.08 -11.40
C ARG A 134 10.89 7.11 -11.34
N VAL A 135 10.92 6.11 -12.23
CA VAL A 135 11.93 5.04 -12.23
C VAL A 135 12.88 5.24 -13.41
N PRO A 136 14.04 5.91 -13.25
CA PRO A 136 14.91 6.33 -14.38
C PRO A 136 15.38 5.19 -15.27
N TRP A 137 15.51 3.97 -14.72
CA TRP A 137 15.94 2.77 -15.46
C TRP A 137 14.79 1.97 -16.09
N MET A 138 13.54 2.46 -15.99
CA MET A 138 12.34 1.83 -16.57
C MET A 138 11.67 2.75 -17.62
N LYS A 139 12.39 3.67 -18.22
CA LYS A 139 11.84 4.69 -19.13
C LYS A 139 11.05 4.12 -20.30
N GLU A 140 11.49 3.01 -20.88
CA GLU A 140 10.78 2.35 -21.97
C GLU A 140 9.44 1.76 -21.51
N GLU A 141 9.43 1.14 -20.34
CA GLU A 141 8.21 0.57 -19.76
C GLU A 141 7.21 1.68 -19.35
N ALA A 142 7.71 2.83 -18.89
CA ALA A 142 6.90 3.98 -18.51
C ALA A 142 6.09 4.60 -19.67
N GLN A 143 6.54 4.40 -20.91
CA GLN A 143 5.84 4.91 -22.11
C GLN A 143 4.77 3.93 -22.64
N LYS A 144 4.73 2.70 -22.15
CA LYS A 144 3.79 1.70 -22.64
C LYS A 144 2.40 1.97 -22.10
N VAL A 145 1.43 1.90 -23.01
CA VAL A 145 0.01 1.86 -22.64
C VAL A 145 -0.26 0.55 -21.91
N ILE A 146 -0.92 0.65 -20.77
CA ILE A 146 -1.32 -0.50 -19.95
C ILE A 146 -2.84 -0.63 -19.95
N SER A 147 -3.32 -1.85 -19.76
CA SER A 147 -4.74 -2.07 -19.51
C SER A 147 -5.16 -1.42 -18.18
N GLU A 148 -6.33 -0.80 -18.16
CA GLU A 148 -6.94 -0.31 -16.91
C GLU A 148 -7.23 -1.45 -15.93
N LYS A 149 -7.37 -2.68 -16.42
CA LYS A 149 -7.67 -3.85 -15.62
C LYS A 149 -6.41 -4.39 -14.95
N MET A 150 -6.56 -4.72 -13.68
CA MET A 150 -5.56 -5.49 -12.96
C MET A 150 -5.56 -6.94 -13.44
N THR A 151 -4.38 -7.55 -13.53
CA THR A 151 -4.23 -8.96 -13.92
C THR A 151 -4.05 -9.80 -12.66
N GLU A 152 -4.84 -10.84 -12.52
CA GLU A 152 -4.62 -11.88 -11.51
C GLU A 152 -3.41 -12.73 -11.92
N ILE A 153 -2.37 -12.75 -11.06
CA ILE A 153 -1.11 -13.43 -11.32
C ILE A 153 -0.95 -14.71 -10.48
N SER A 154 -1.66 -14.78 -9.38
CA SER A 154 -1.85 -15.96 -8.52
C SER A 154 -3.15 -15.79 -7.75
N SER A 155 -3.58 -16.79 -7.00
CA SER A 155 -4.87 -16.77 -6.27
C SER A 155 -5.02 -15.49 -5.43
N ASN A 156 -6.01 -14.66 -5.80
CA ASN A 156 -6.32 -13.37 -5.16
C ASN A 156 -5.17 -12.33 -5.15
N HIS A 157 -4.13 -12.52 -5.98
CA HIS A 157 -3.06 -11.55 -6.14
C HIS A 157 -3.18 -10.87 -7.51
N PHE A 158 -3.48 -9.59 -7.50
CA PHE A 158 -3.74 -8.77 -8.68
C PHE A 158 -2.70 -7.67 -8.81
N VAL A 159 -2.17 -7.47 -10.01
CA VAL A 159 -1.14 -6.46 -10.30
C VAL A 159 -1.50 -5.67 -11.56
N ARG A 160 -1.30 -4.37 -11.52
CA ARG A 160 -1.45 -3.50 -12.69
C ARG A 160 -0.22 -3.58 -13.58
N GLY A 161 -0.46 -3.69 -14.89
CA GLY A 161 0.60 -3.71 -15.91
C GLY A 161 1.48 -4.96 -15.88
N GLN A 162 2.60 -4.90 -16.59
CA GLN A 162 3.55 -6.01 -16.75
C GLN A 162 4.99 -5.65 -16.35
N ALA A 163 5.22 -4.40 -15.94
CA ALA A 163 6.55 -3.88 -15.63
C ALA A 163 7.23 -4.62 -14.46
N TRP A 164 6.43 -5.20 -13.56
CA TRP A 164 6.90 -5.99 -12.43
C TRP A 164 7.79 -7.18 -12.85
N LYS A 165 7.61 -7.71 -14.07
CA LYS A 165 8.42 -8.82 -14.60
C LYS A 165 9.86 -8.43 -14.91
N LYS A 166 10.10 -7.14 -15.11
CA LYS A 166 11.41 -6.58 -15.50
C LYS A 166 12.01 -5.67 -14.44
N PHE A 167 11.22 -5.31 -13.43
CA PHE A 167 11.66 -4.38 -12.40
C PHE A 167 12.64 -5.05 -11.45
N GLU A 168 13.84 -4.46 -11.37
CA GLU A 168 14.87 -4.78 -10.39
C GLU A 168 15.45 -3.49 -9.84
N PHE A 169 15.82 -3.47 -8.58
CA PHE A 169 16.54 -2.33 -8.02
C PHE A 169 17.97 -2.29 -8.57
N PRO A 170 18.57 -1.10 -8.78
CA PRO A 170 19.91 -0.98 -9.36
C PRO A 170 21.00 -1.75 -8.61
N ASP A 171 20.94 -1.77 -7.28
CA ASP A 171 21.87 -2.51 -6.42
C ASP A 171 21.73 -4.04 -6.51
N GLN A 172 20.57 -4.53 -6.92
CA GLN A 172 20.34 -5.96 -7.17
C GLN A 172 20.97 -6.42 -8.48
N LYS A 173 21.01 -5.53 -9.51
CA LYS A 173 21.69 -5.81 -10.79
C LYS A 173 23.19 -6.00 -10.64
N LEU A 174 23.82 -5.25 -9.72
CA LEU A 174 25.26 -5.34 -9.47
C LEU A 174 25.70 -6.66 -8.84
N LYS A 175 24.81 -7.31 -8.07
CA LYS A 175 25.10 -8.63 -7.43
C LYS A 175 24.84 -9.83 -8.35
N GLY A 176 24.15 -9.66 -9.46
CA GLY A 176 23.84 -10.72 -10.44
C GLY A 176 24.83 -10.84 -11.61
N GLY A 177 25.81 -9.94 -11.70
CA GLY A 177 26.80 -9.90 -12.77
C GLY A 177 28.10 -10.69 -12.54
N GLU A 178 28.27 -11.28 -11.36
CA GLU A 178 29.39 -12.17 -11.03
C GLU A 178 28.90 -13.62 -10.91
N LYS A 179 28.64 -14.25 -12.06
CA LYS A 179 28.62 -15.72 -12.22
C LYS A 179 29.12 -16.10 -13.60
#